data_456ebf6870efea33286ae9e3d7c2f279
#
_entry.id   456ebf6870efea33286ae9e3d7c2f279
#
_cell.length_a   1.000
_cell.length_b   1.000
_cell.length_c   1.000
_cell.angle_alpha   90.00
_cell.angle_beta   90.00
_cell.angle_gamma   90.00
#
_symmetry.space_group_name_H-M   'P 1'
#
loop_
_entity.id
_entity.type
_entity.pdbx_description
1 polymer ?
#
loop_
_entity_poly.entity_id
_entity_poly.type
_entity_poly.pdbx_seq_one_letter_code
_entity_poly.pdbx_strand_id
1 'polypeptide(L)'
;MSRLRTGYEKIVAHRCNPPFAYAAEADGVIESIDQEVKILRVKYKDKTVAVSFGDDYTKNGGGGFYCTQNIVINGYKEGDKVKRGDIIIYNDRFFTPDPYTKQVNWNIGVLKDVVLIDGDSTLDDSCIMDHDLAKDLAFNPVHIRDIVVTKKTTIHKYAAIGTEVKSVDPLMIFDQSELSEDMFGGLDEDAIRLLGKINKRTPKAKFTGKVVALDAFYIGGIQDMAPGVRGLVSLINKMKYQKHQAAKGTVNQDNYPVSQNITQSNRIGMTELDEETVIFRFYIQQDMKMNGGDKVEFDSSLKSVCTGISNNSWVSEDGSLVGHALFSTIGIDNRIINSPKIEGMCNKILETAEQQILKMYFEE
;
A
#
# COMPACT_ATOMS: atom_id res chain seq x y z
N MET A 1 -12.53 -15.15 5.88
CA MET A 1 -13.75 -14.32 6.11
C MET A 1 -14.66 -15.03 7.10
N SER A 2 -15.15 -14.31 8.14
CA SER A 2 -16.11 -14.88 9.09
C SER A 2 -17.36 -15.43 8.37
N ARG A 3 -17.81 -16.60 8.76
CA ARG A 3 -19.03 -17.21 8.21
C ARG A 3 -20.30 -16.65 8.87
N LEU A 4 -20.14 -16.13 10.08
CA LEU A 4 -21.20 -15.41 10.77
C LEU A 4 -21.25 -13.97 10.25
N ARG A 5 -22.38 -13.56 9.65
CA ARG A 5 -22.50 -12.29 8.93
C ARG A 5 -23.82 -11.60 9.24
N THR A 6 -23.81 -10.28 9.11
CA THR A 6 -24.99 -9.42 9.29
C THR A 6 -25.72 -9.12 7.99
N GLY A 7 -25.06 -9.34 6.83
CA GLY A 7 -25.52 -8.93 5.50
C GLY A 7 -25.03 -7.53 5.10
N TYR A 8 -24.48 -6.74 6.03
CA TYR A 8 -23.92 -5.43 5.74
C TYR A 8 -22.68 -5.52 4.85
N GLU A 9 -21.96 -6.61 4.90
CA GLU A 9 -20.76 -6.93 4.12
C GLU A 9 -21.00 -6.82 2.60
N LYS A 10 -22.25 -7.07 2.17
CA LYS A 10 -22.67 -6.92 0.76
C LYS A 10 -22.95 -5.48 0.36
N ILE A 11 -23.18 -4.59 1.33
CA ILE A 11 -23.63 -3.22 1.08
C ILE A 11 -22.45 -2.25 1.07
N VAL A 12 -21.39 -2.53 1.83
CA VAL A 12 -20.26 -1.63 2.02
C VAL A 12 -19.63 -1.19 0.70
N ALA A 13 -19.43 -2.12 -0.24
CA ALA A 13 -18.84 -1.84 -1.54
C ALA A 13 -19.63 -0.80 -2.37
N HIS A 14 -20.95 -0.69 -2.13
CA HIS A 14 -21.82 0.28 -2.80
C HIS A 14 -21.87 1.66 -2.10
N ARG A 15 -21.25 1.78 -0.93
CA ARG A 15 -21.29 2.97 -0.07
C ARG A 15 -19.94 3.61 0.17
N CYS A 16 -18.85 2.91 -0.16
CA CYS A 16 -17.50 3.43 -0.02
C CYS A 16 -17.07 4.25 -1.25
N ASN A 17 -15.96 4.98 -1.09
CA ASN A 17 -15.36 5.78 -2.15
C ASN A 17 -14.69 4.89 -3.22
N PRO A 18 -14.58 5.35 -4.49
CA PRO A 18 -13.96 4.59 -5.58
C PRO A 18 -12.57 3.98 -5.31
N PRO A 19 -11.67 4.57 -4.49
CA PRO A 19 -10.42 3.90 -4.08
C PRO A 19 -10.61 2.59 -3.31
N PHE A 20 -11.80 2.33 -2.79
CA PHE A 20 -12.12 1.07 -2.10
C PHE A 20 -12.94 0.12 -2.95
N ALA A 21 -13.97 0.61 -3.62
CA ALA A 21 -14.75 -0.13 -4.59
C ALA A 21 -15.54 0.82 -5.49
N TYR A 22 -15.75 0.45 -6.74
CA TYR A 22 -16.58 1.21 -7.67
C TYR A 22 -17.66 0.31 -8.24
N ALA A 23 -18.91 0.66 -7.97
CA ALA A 23 -20.08 0.02 -8.53
C ALA A 23 -20.55 0.74 -9.79
N ALA A 24 -20.96 0.00 -10.82
CA ALA A 24 -21.53 0.56 -12.03
C ALA A 24 -22.77 1.42 -11.73
N GLU A 25 -22.78 2.67 -12.17
CA GLU A 25 -23.89 3.62 -11.92
C GLU A 25 -25.12 3.30 -12.78
N ALA A 26 -24.91 2.71 -13.95
CA ALA A 26 -25.92 2.32 -14.92
C ALA A 26 -25.42 1.14 -15.75
N ASP A 27 -26.28 0.60 -16.60
CA ASP A 27 -25.86 -0.39 -17.60
C ASP A 27 -24.90 0.26 -18.61
N GLY A 28 -23.85 -0.48 -18.94
CA GLY A 28 -22.77 0.03 -19.79
C GLY A 28 -21.86 -1.08 -20.34
N VAL A 29 -20.70 -0.66 -20.82
CA VAL A 29 -19.69 -1.55 -21.40
C VAL A 29 -18.32 -1.11 -20.92
N ILE A 30 -17.42 -2.05 -20.66
CA ILE A 30 -16.00 -1.76 -20.43
C ILE A 30 -15.39 -1.32 -21.77
N GLU A 31 -15.09 -0.03 -21.89
CA GLU A 31 -14.58 0.56 -23.14
C GLU A 31 -13.10 0.25 -23.38
N SER A 32 -12.29 0.36 -22.31
CA SER A 32 -10.85 0.08 -22.40
C SER A 32 -10.25 -0.19 -21.01
N ILE A 33 -9.15 -0.96 -21.00
CA ILE A 33 -8.34 -1.25 -19.82
C ILE A 33 -6.88 -0.97 -20.16
N ASP A 34 -6.36 0.17 -19.69
CA ASP A 34 -4.97 0.54 -19.90
C ASP A 34 -4.10 0.00 -18.74
N GLN A 35 -3.27 -1.00 -19.05
CA GLN A 35 -2.41 -1.67 -18.07
C GLN A 35 -1.14 -0.87 -17.73
N GLU A 36 -0.72 0.08 -18.56
CA GLU A 36 0.47 0.90 -18.29
C GLU A 36 0.16 2.01 -17.29
N VAL A 37 -0.92 2.76 -17.54
CA VAL A 37 -1.33 3.85 -16.66
C VAL A 37 -2.35 3.44 -15.61
N LYS A 38 -2.79 2.15 -15.63
CA LYS A 38 -3.73 1.57 -14.65
C LYS A 38 -5.07 2.29 -14.59
N ILE A 39 -5.67 2.55 -15.74
CA ILE A 39 -6.98 3.18 -15.87
C ILE A 39 -7.93 2.27 -16.66
N LEU A 40 -9.12 2.02 -16.08
CA LEU A 40 -10.23 1.34 -16.73
C LEU A 40 -11.31 2.38 -17.06
N ARG A 41 -11.87 2.31 -18.27
CA ARG A 41 -12.97 3.17 -18.73
C ARG A 41 -14.25 2.38 -18.88
N VAL A 42 -15.32 2.89 -18.30
CA VAL A 42 -16.66 2.35 -18.43
C VAL A 42 -17.50 3.35 -19.20
N LYS A 43 -18.04 2.90 -20.32
CA LYS A 43 -18.94 3.69 -21.16
C LYS A 43 -20.40 3.40 -20.80
N TYR A 44 -21.06 4.38 -20.26
CA TYR A 44 -22.51 4.41 -20.07
C TYR A 44 -23.20 5.09 -21.25
N LYS A 45 -24.54 5.13 -21.26
CA LYS A 45 -25.30 5.76 -22.31
C LYS A 45 -24.95 7.25 -22.50
N ASP A 46 -24.79 7.97 -21.38
CA ASP A 46 -24.67 9.44 -21.37
C ASP A 46 -23.25 9.93 -21.04
N LYS A 47 -22.37 9.06 -20.54
CA LYS A 47 -21.02 9.42 -20.11
C LYS A 47 -20.06 8.26 -20.13
N THR A 48 -18.77 8.56 -20.24
CA THR A 48 -17.69 7.61 -19.95
C THR A 48 -17.07 7.98 -18.60
N VAL A 49 -16.91 6.99 -17.72
CA VAL A 49 -16.24 7.14 -16.42
C VAL A 49 -14.94 6.36 -16.46
N ALA A 50 -13.86 7.00 -16.04
CA ALA A 50 -12.58 6.35 -15.87
C ALA A 50 -12.32 6.11 -14.37
N VAL A 51 -11.83 4.94 -14.04
CA VAL A 51 -11.46 4.54 -12.67
C VAL A 51 -10.06 3.98 -12.65
N SER A 52 -9.27 4.34 -11.64
CA SER A 52 -7.92 3.80 -11.49
C SER A 52 -7.95 2.45 -10.79
N PHE A 53 -7.02 1.59 -11.16
CA PHE A 53 -6.77 0.30 -10.53
C PHE A 53 -5.27 0.07 -10.33
N GLY A 54 -4.87 -1.07 -9.75
CA GLY A 54 -3.48 -1.38 -9.41
C GLY A 54 -3.08 -0.81 -8.06
N ASP A 55 -1.76 -0.71 -7.86
CA ASP A 55 -1.22 -0.23 -6.59
C ASP A 55 -1.55 1.26 -6.38
N ASP A 56 -2.10 1.57 -5.23
CA ASP A 56 -2.34 2.93 -4.76
C ASP A 56 -1.74 3.13 -3.36
N TYR A 57 -1.37 4.38 -3.04
CA TYR A 57 -0.75 4.72 -1.77
C TYR A 57 -1.69 5.62 -0.99
N THR A 58 -2.33 5.04 0.01
CA THR A 58 -3.20 5.81 0.89
C THR A 58 -2.57 6.00 2.25
N LYS A 59 -2.82 7.16 2.84
CA LYS A 59 -2.40 7.45 4.21
C LYS A 59 -3.28 6.64 5.17
N ASN A 60 -2.65 5.83 6.01
CA ASN A 60 -3.35 5.16 7.10
C ASN A 60 -3.75 6.20 8.15
N GLY A 61 -5.06 6.43 8.31
CA GLY A 61 -5.60 7.46 9.20
C GLY A 61 -5.20 7.30 10.66
N GLY A 62 -5.13 6.06 11.16
CA GLY A 62 -4.76 5.77 12.54
C GLY A 62 -3.25 5.74 12.79
N GLY A 63 -2.47 5.26 11.82
CA GLY A 63 -1.03 5.05 11.96
C GLY A 63 -0.16 6.24 11.54
N GLY A 64 -0.71 7.18 10.78
CA GLY A 64 0.04 8.34 10.29
C GLY A 64 1.08 8.04 9.20
N PHE A 65 1.11 6.83 8.65
CA PHE A 65 1.99 6.40 7.56
C PHE A 65 1.19 6.00 6.32
N TYR A 66 1.87 5.92 5.18
CA TYR A 66 1.27 5.47 3.93
C TYR A 66 1.37 3.95 3.83
N CYS A 67 0.34 3.31 3.29
CA CYS A 67 0.34 1.89 2.94
C CYS A 67 0.04 1.71 1.47
N THR A 68 0.65 0.72 0.85
CA THR A 68 0.24 0.25 -0.46
C THR A 68 -1.06 -0.53 -0.33
N GLN A 69 -1.98 -0.25 -1.24
CA GLN A 69 -3.23 -0.98 -1.42
C GLN A 69 -3.32 -1.40 -2.88
N ASN A 70 -3.87 -2.57 -3.14
CA ASN A 70 -4.03 -3.07 -4.48
C ASN A 70 -5.52 -3.07 -4.87
N ILE A 71 -5.84 -2.32 -5.91
CA ILE A 71 -7.20 -2.21 -6.45
C ILE A 71 -7.28 -3.11 -7.68
N VAL A 72 -8.12 -4.12 -7.62
CA VAL A 72 -8.23 -5.14 -8.68
C VAL A 72 -9.52 -5.00 -9.47
N ILE A 73 -9.47 -5.41 -10.73
CA ILE A 73 -10.63 -5.48 -11.61
C ILE A 73 -11.42 -6.76 -11.28
N ASN A 74 -12.72 -6.66 -11.10
CA ASN A 74 -13.60 -7.78 -10.73
C ASN A 74 -13.89 -8.73 -11.92
N GLY A 75 -12.80 -9.24 -12.54
CA GLY A 75 -12.89 -10.21 -13.61
C GLY A 75 -13.55 -9.70 -14.91
N TYR A 76 -13.55 -8.38 -15.12
CA TYR A 76 -14.00 -7.76 -16.36
C TYR A 76 -12.87 -7.65 -17.37
N LYS A 77 -13.22 -7.76 -18.65
CA LYS A 77 -12.35 -7.54 -19.82
C LYS A 77 -12.93 -6.43 -20.70
N GLU A 78 -12.12 -5.92 -21.61
CA GLU A 78 -12.60 -4.97 -22.62
C GLU A 78 -13.76 -5.56 -23.45
N GLY A 79 -14.80 -4.76 -23.66
CA GLY A 79 -16.01 -5.17 -24.35
C GLY A 79 -17.07 -5.84 -23.48
N ASP A 80 -16.77 -6.17 -22.24
CA ASP A 80 -17.75 -6.80 -21.34
C ASP A 80 -18.88 -5.84 -20.98
N LYS A 81 -20.09 -6.37 -20.95
CA LYS A 81 -21.28 -5.65 -20.50
C LYS A 81 -21.32 -5.60 -18.97
N VAL A 82 -21.63 -4.45 -18.43
CA VAL A 82 -21.85 -4.23 -17.00
C VAL A 82 -23.29 -3.84 -16.75
N LYS A 83 -23.86 -4.31 -15.66
CA LYS A 83 -25.19 -3.93 -15.19
C LYS A 83 -25.07 -2.92 -14.06
N ARG A 84 -26.09 -2.10 -13.90
CA ARG A 84 -26.16 -1.18 -12.75
C ARG A 84 -25.98 -1.94 -11.45
N GLY A 85 -25.05 -1.50 -10.61
CA GLY A 85 -24.73 -2.11 -9.32
C GLY A 85 -23.68 -3.22 -9.37
N ASP A 86 -23.21 -3.64 -10.54
CA ASP A 86 -22.06 -4.55 -10.62
C ASP A 86 -20.81 -3.85 -10.08
N ILE A 87 -20.02 -4.54 -9.26
CA ILE A 87 -18.75 -4.01 -8.79
C ILE A 87 -17.70 -4.22 -9.87
N ILE A 88 -17.12 -3.15 -10.35
CA ILE A 88 -16.16 -3.15 -11.45
C ILE A 88 -14.72 -3.30 -10.93
N ILE A 89 -14.37 -2.53 -9.92
CA ILE A 89 -13.09 -2.60 -9.21
C ILE A 89 -13.31 -2.65 -7.71
N TYR A 90 -12.39 -3.25 -7.00
CA TYR A 90 -12.40 -3.30 -5.55
C TYR A 90 -10.98 -3.41 -4.98
N ASN A 91 -10.80 -3.02 -3.74
CA ASN A 91 -9.57 -3.16 -2.99
C ASN A 91 -9.52 -4.57 -2.38
N ASP A 92 -8.55 -5.39 -2.79
CA ASP A 92 -8.44 -6.79 -2.40
C ASP A 92 -8.08 -7.00 -0.92
N ARG A 93 -7.60 -5.95 -0.24
CA ARG A 93 -7.36 -5.98 1.20
C ARG A 93 -8.65 -5.96 2.02
N PHE A 94 -9.71 -5.34 1.50
CA PHE A 94 -10.97 -5.13 2.22
C PHE A 94 -12.13 -5.92 1.67
N PHE A 95 -12.02 -6.44 0.46
CA PHE A 95 -13.12 -7.13 -0.21
C PHE A 95 -12.67 -8.44 -0.82
N THR A 96 -13.58 -9.41 -0.81
CA THR A 96 -13.43 -10.69 -1.49
C THR A 96 -14.54 -10.82 -2.55
N PRO A 97 -14.22 -11.21 -3.79
CA PRO A 97 -15.22 -11.36 -4.84
C PRO A 97 -16.17 -12.52 -4.51
N ASP A 98 -17.42 -12.34 -4.88
CA ASP A 98 -18.41 -13.42 -4.87
C ASP A 98 -18.17 -14.28 -6.13
N PRO A 99 -17.99 -15.61 -5.99
CA PRO A 99 -17.67 -16.48 -7.11
C PRO A 99 -18.79 -16.62 -8.16
N TYR A 100 -20.04 -16.32 -7.79
CA TYR A 100 -21.22 -16.54 -8.63
C TYR A 100 -21.80 -15.25 -9.22
N THR A 101 -21.44 -14.10 -8.65
CA THR A 101 -21.98 -12.81 -9.05
C THR A 101 -20.86 -11.79 -9.31
N LYS A 102 -21.21 -10.63 -9.83
CA LYS A 102 -20.27 -9.49 -9.96
C LYS A 102 -20.30 -8.59 -8.71
N GLN A 103 -20.60 -9.17 -7.55
CA GLN A 103 -20.57 -8.51 -6.26
C GLN A 103 -19.30 -8.86 -5.49
N VAL A 104 -19.01 -8.09 -4.46
CA VAL A 104 -17.93 -8.36 -3.51
C VAL A 104 -18.48 -8.30 -2.09
N ASN A 105 -17.86 -9.04 -1.20
CA ASN A 105 -18.16 -9.03 0.21
C ASN A 105 -17.05 -8.33 0.99
N TRP A 106 -17.43 -7.46 1.90
CA TRP A 106 -16.46 -6.84 2.80
C TRP A 106 -15.82 -7.89 3.69
N ASN A 107 -14.49 -7.87 3.74
CA ASN A 107 -13.70 -8.83 4.47
C ASN A 107 -12.50 -8.11 5.11
N ILE A 108 -12.50 -8.04 6.44
CA ILE A 108 -11.36 -7.51 7.20
C ILE A 108 -10.72 -8.66 7.98
N GLY A 109 -9.41 -8.71 7.90
CA GLY A 109 -8.60 -9.71 8.59
C GLY A 109 -8.65 -11.09 7.94
N VAL A 110 -8.17 -12.08 8.66
CA VAL A 110 -8.06 -13.47 8.21
C VAL A 110 -8.80 -14.38 9.18
N LEU A 111 -9.42 -15.44 8.66
CA LEU A 111 -10.04 -16.46 9.48
C LEU A 111 -9.03 -17.58 9.72
N LYS A 112 -8.68 -17.82 10.97
CA LYS A 112 -7.72 -18.84 11.40
C LYS A 112 -8.18 -19.47 12.70
N ASP A 113 -7.79 -20.71 12.91
CA ASP A 113 -8.03 -21.38 14.18
C ASP A 113 -7.12 -20.81 15.28
N VAL A 114 -7.74 -20.38 16.37
CA VAL A 114 -7.07 -19.84 17.57
C VAL A 114 -7.24 -20.83 18.71
N VAL A 115 -6.14 -21.18 19.35
CA VAL A 115 -6.14 -22.06 20.53
C VAL A 115 -6.18 -21.19 21.79
N LEU A 116 -7.20 -21.39 22.60
CA LEU A 116 -7.35 -20.71 23.89
C LEU A 116 -6.60 -21.52 24.97
N ILE A 117 -5.49 -20.99 25.43
CA ILE A 117 -4.63 -21.63 26.43
C ILE A 117 -3.92 -20.59 27.28
N ASP A 118 -3.85 -20.83 28.57
CA ASP A 118 -3.09 -19.99 29.49
C ASP A 118 -1.67 -20.57 29.66
N GLY A 119 -0.69 -19.69 29.55
CA GLY A 119 0.71 -20.05 29.68
C GLY A 119 1.59 -18.80 29.80
N ASP A 120 2.87 -18.99 30.07
CA ASP A 120 3.81 -17.88 30.33
C ASP A 120 3.86 -16.82 29.21
N SER A 121 3.53 -17.21 28.00
CA SER A 121 3.59 -16.33 26.81
C SER A 121 2.22 -15.78 26.38
N THR A 122 1.15 -16.17 27.06
CA THR A 122 -0.23 -15.76 26.76
C THR A 122 -0.93 -15.12 27.96
N LEU A 123 -0.17 -14.65 28.96
CA LEU A 123 -0.73 -13.95 30.12
C LEU A 123 -1.36 -12.60 29.71
N ASP A 124 -2.44 -12.23 30.38
CA ASP A 124 -3.21 -11.01 30.16
C ASP A 124 -3.65 -10.84 28.69
N ASP A 125 -3.29 -9.72 28.07
CA ASP A 125 -3.67 -9.35 26.71
C ASP A 125 -2.61 -9.77 25.68
N SER A 126 -1.82 -10.81 25.93
CA SER A 126 -0.77 -11.27 25.03
C SER A 126 -1.18 -12.48 24.20
N CYS A 127 -0.53 -12.63 23.06
CA CYS A 127 -0.70 -13.78 22.17
C CYS A 127 0.61 -14.18 21.51
N ILE A 128 0.67 -15.43 21.04
CA ILE A 128 1.72 -15.92 20.15
C ILE A 128 1.06 -16.35 18.84
N MET A 129 1.72 -16.11 17.72
CA MET A 129 1.27 -16.53 16.40
C MET A 129 2.28 -17.41 15.72
N ASP A 130 1.83 -18.21 14.76
CA ASP A 130 2.75 -18.91 13.89
C ASP A 130 3.22 -18.00 12.73
N HIS A 131 4.23 -18.49 12.01
CA HIS A 131 4.84 -17.76 10.91
C HIS A 131 3.87 -17.55 9.73
N ASP A 132 2.92 -18.45 9.49
CA ASP A 132 1.99 -18.35 8.38
C ASP A 132 0.92 -17.29 8.66
N LEU A 133 0.37 -17.25 9.87
CA LEU A 133 -0.53 -16.17 10.28
C LEU A 133 0.17 -14.81 10.27
N ALA A 134 1.43 -14.76 10.73
CA ALA A 134 2.23 -13.53 10.70
C ALA A 134 2.45 -13.00 9.27
N LYS A 135 2.55 -13.88 8.27
CA LYS A 135 2.58 -13.51 6.85
C LYS A 135 1.23 -13.00 6.35
N ASP A 136 0.14 -13.69 6.70
CA ASP A 136 -1.21 -13.31 6.27
C ASP A 136 -1.62 -11.95 6.83
N LEU A 137 -1.06 -11.56 7.99
CA LEU A 137 -1.24 -10.26 8.63
C LEU A 137 -0.15 -9.23 8.20
N ALA A 138 0.65 -9.53 7.19
CA ALA A 138 1.63 -8.59 6.66
C ALA A 138 0.96 -7.32 6.09
N PHE A 139 1.69 -6.22 6.15
CA PHE A 139 1.29 -4.98 5.51
C PHE A 139 2.48 -4.31 4.83
N ASN A 140 2.21 -3.41 3.89
CA ASN A 140 3.21 -2.81 3.03
C ASN A 140 3.26 -1.30 3.27
N PRO A 141 3.97 -0.84 4.32
CA PRO A 141 4.14 0.59 4.57
C PRO A 141 4.99 1.22 3.49
N VAL A 142 4.67 2.46 3.15
CA VAL A 142 5.43 3.26 2.20
C VAL A 142 6.10 4.41 2.96
N HIS A 143 7.42 4.38 2.98
CA HIS A 143 8.23 5.40 3.62
C HIS A 143 8.58 6.51 2.63
N ILE A 144 8.45 7.74 3.08
CA ILE A 144 8.76 8.93 2.28
C ILE A 144 10.17 9.41 2.61
N ARG A 145 10.95 9.65 1.56
CA ARG A 145 12.29 10.27 1.66
C ARG A 145 12.39 11.46 0.73
N ASP A 146 12.48 12.65 1.32
CA ASP A 146 12.70 13.89 0.59
C ASP A 146 14.20 14.16 0.48
N ILE A 147 14.65 14.46 -0.74
CA ILE A 147 16.02 14.85 -1.08
C ILE A 147 15.95 16.22 -1.72
N VAL A 148 16.57 17.20 -1.07
CA VAL A 148 16.65 18.57 -1.55
C VAL A 148 17.93 18.74 -2.36
N VAL A 149 17.81 19.27 -3.56
CA VAL A 149 18.91 19.64 -4.44
C VAL A 149 18.70 21.06 -4.95
N THR A 150 19.76 21.75 -5.36
CA THR A 150 19.62 23.03 -6.07
C THR A 150 19.33 22.79 -7.55
N LYS A 151 18.70 23.74 -8.22
CA LYS A 151 18.46 23.68 -9.67
C LYS A 151 19.75 23.48 -10.49
N LYS A 152 20.90 23.91 -9.96
CA LYS A 152 22.22 23.83 -10.61
C LYS A 152 22.97 22.52 -10.30
N THR A 153 22.41 21.65 -9.47
CA THR A 153 23.03 20.38 -9.05
C THR A 153 23.27 19.43 -10.22
N THR A 154 24.43 18.79 -10.25
CA THR A 154 24.71 17.68 -11.18
C THR A 154 24.32 16.35 -10.56
N ILE A 155 23.32 15.70 -11.11
CA ILE A 155 22.87 14.36 -10.69
C ILE A 155 23.63 13.31 -11.50
N HIS A 156 24.35 12.40 -10.81
CA HIS A 156 25.09 11.30 -11.44
C HIS A 156 24.26 10.03 -11.52
N LYS A 157 23.50 9.72 -10.45
CA LYS A 157 22.70 8.49 -10.35
C LYS A 157 21.55 8.70 -9.39
N TYR A 158 20.44 8.04 -9.66
CA TYR A 158 19.31 7.94 -8.72
C TYR A 158 18.70 6.55 -8.78
N ALA A 159 17.99 6.14 -7.73
CA ALA A 159 17.23 4.91 -7.68
C ALA A 159 15.93 5.10 -8.47
N ALA A 160 15.82 4.44 -9.62
CA ALA A 160 14.62 4.47 -10.45
C ALA A 160 13.44 3.73 -9.79
N ILE A 161 12.22 4.00 -10.26
CA ILE A 161 11.04 3.23 -9.87
C ILE A 161 11.27 1.75 -10.19
N GLY A 162 10.95 0.86 -9.26
CA GLY A 162 11.19 -0.57 -9.35
C GLY A 162 12.51 -1.05 -8.76
N THR A 163 13.43 -0.13 -8.41
CA THR A 163 14.71 -0.50 -7.79
C THR A 163 14.52 -0.96 -6.35
N GLU A 164 15.07 -2.12 -6.01
CA GLU A 164 15.20 -2.54 -4.62
C GLU A 164 16.41 -1.85 -3.97
N VAL A 165 16.20 -1.33 -2.78
CA VAL A 165 17.20 -0.61 -2.00
C VAL A 165 17.29 -1.15 -0.59
N LYS A 166 18.50 -1.17 -0.04
CA LYS A 166 18.76 -1.40 1.38
C LYS A 166 18.82 -0.07 2.12
N SER A 167 18.64 -0.08 3.41
CA SER A 167 18.65 1.13 4.27
C SER A 167 19.91 1.98 4.12
N VAL A 168 21.04 1.36 3.76
CA VAL A 168 22.36 2.02 3.58
C VAL A 168 22.62 2.45 2.13
N ASP A 169 21.83 2.00 1.18
CA ASP A 169 22.03 2.30 -0.24
C ASP A 169 21.71 3.77 -0.54
N PRO A 170 22.45 4.41 -1.46
CA PRO A 170 22.16 5.76 -1.88
C PRO A 170 20.90 5.79 -2.77
N LEU A 171 19.95 6.68 -2.44
CA LEU A 171 18.81 6.98 -3.31
C LEU A 171 19.19 7.89 -4.47
N MET A 172 20.14 8.78 -4.24
CA MET A 172 20.65 9.71 -5.25
C MET A 172 22.12 9.99 -4.99
N ILE A 173 22.90 10.19 -6.04
CA ILE A 173 24.29 10.61 -6.00
C ILE A 173 24.38 11.88 -6.81
N PHE A 174 24.79 12.96 -6.17
CA PHE A 174 24.89 14.27 -6.81
C PHE A 174 26.03 15.12 -6.22
N ASP A 175 26.48 16.11 -6.99
CA ASP A 175 27.43 17.10 -6.53
C ASP A 175 26.69 18.34 -6.08
N GLN A 176 26.99 18.82 -4.87
CA GLN A 176 26.47 20.08 -4.38
C GLN A 176 27.38 21.22 -4.89
N SER A 177 26.91 21.95 -5.89
CA SER A 177 27.63 23.02 -6.54
C SER A 177 27.58 24.32 -5.72
N GLU A 178 28.15 24.33 -4.51
CA GLU A 178 28.37 25.56 -3.77
C GLU A 178 29.80 26.08 -3.96
N LEU A 179 30.67 25.32 -4.61
CA LEU A 179 32.02 25.75 -4.95
C LEU A 179 32.01 26.30 -6.38
N SER A 180 32.06 27.62 -6.51
CA SER A 180 32.27 28.29 -7.81
C SER A 180 33.59 27.85 -8.40
N GLU A 181 33.64 27.70 -9.74
CA GLU A 181 34.90 27.42 -10.47
C GLU A 181 36.04 28.38 -10.08
N ASP A 182 35.72 29.58 -9.63
CA ASP A 182 36.68 30.59 -9.13
C ASP A 182 37.39 30.15 -7.84
N MET A 183 36.86 29.24 -7.04
CA MET A 183 37.56 28.72 -5.85
C MET A 183 38.59 27.63 -6.18
N PHE A 184 38.61 27.12 -7.41
CA PHE A 184 39.58 26.11 -7.86
C PHE A 184 40.89 26.74 -8.42
N GLY A 185 40.89 28.03 -8.65
CA GLY A 185 42.05 28.76 -9.15
C GLY A 185 43.21 28.78 -8.14
N GLY A 186 44.14 27.81 -8.25
CA GLY A 186 45.32 27.73 -7.38
C GLY A 186 45.44 26.46 -6.56
N LEU A 187 44.48 25.52 -6.68
CA LEU A 187 44.52 24.20 -6.04
C LEU A 187 45.21 23.18 -6.96
N ASP A 188 45.98 22.26 -6.37
CA ASP A 188 46.57 21.15 -7.11
C ASP A 188 45.51 20.09 -7.46
N GLU A 189 45.84 19.16 -8.38
CA GLU A 189 44.92 18.13 -8.85
C GLU A 189 44.44 17.22 -7.73
N ASP A 190 45.24 16.95 -6.70
CA ASP A 190 44.86 16.10 -5.58
C ASP A 190 43.89 16.81 -4.63
N ALA A 191 44.05 18.12 -4.41
CA ALA A 191 43.13 18.96 -3.65
C ALA A 191 41.76 19.06 -4.36
N ILE A 192 41.75 19.27 -5.69
CA ILE A 192 40.54 19.29 -6.51
C ILE A 192 39.81 17.92 -6.43
N ARG A 193 40.56 16.83 -6.48
CA ARG A 193 40.03 15.47 -6.37
C ARG A 193 39.45 15.15 -4.98
N LEU A 194 40.06 15.69 -3.94
CA LEU A 194 39.61 15.56 -2.54
C LEU A 194 38.33 16.38 -2.31
N LEU A 195 38.29 17.62 -2.80
CA LEU A 195 37.16 18.52 -2.76
C LEU A 195 35.97 17.94 -3.55
N GLY A 196 36.23 17.34 -4.71
CA GLY A 196 35.19 16.60 -5.49
C GLY A 196 34.59 15.41 -4.72
N LYS A 197 35.37 14.73 -3.87
CA LYS A 197 34.84 13.67 -2.99
C LYS A 197 34.02 14.25 -1.83
N ILE A 198 34.38 15.39 -1.29
CA ILE A 198 33.66 16.07 -0.19
C ILE A 198 32.34 16.67 -0.69
N ASN A 199 32.32 17.18 -1.92
CA ASN A 199 31.12 17.74 -2.54
C ASN A 199 30.08 16.70 -2.93
N LYS A 200 30.48 15.44 -3.03
CA LYS A 200 29.58 14.38 -3.43
C LYS A 200 28.64 13.99 -2.31
N ARG A 201 27.37 14.28 -2.46
CA ARG A 201 26.33 13.84 -1.52
C ARG A 201 25.67 12.57 -1.97
N THR A 202 25.46 11.67 -0.99
CA THR A 202 24.85 10.35 -1.21
C THR A 202 23.77 10.09 -0.15
N PRO A 203 22.61 10.79 -0.20
CA PRO A 203 21.55 10.55 0.76
C PRO A 203 21.08 9.10 0.67
N LYS A 204 21.03 8.43 1.83
CA LYS A 204 20.68 7.01 1.97
C LYS A 204 19.19 6.82 2.03
N ALA A 205 18.74 5.63 1.63
CA ALA A 205 17.34 5.21 1.67
C ALA A 205 16.76 5.24 3.10
N LYS A 206 17.54 4.83 4.10
CA LYS A 206 17.15 4.63 5.51
C LYS A 206 16.17 3.47 5.75
N PHE A 207 15.50 3.01 4.72
CA PHE A 207 14.58 1.88 4.75
C PHE A 207 14.98 0.86 3.69
N THR A 208 14.76 -0.42 4.00
CA THR A 208 14.96 -1.51 3.03
C THR A 208 13.62 -1.77 2.34
N GLY A 209 13.59 -1.77 1.01
CA GLY A 209 12.37 -1.97 0.26
C GLY A 209 12.52 -1.62 -1.21
N LYS A 210 11.41 -1.45 -1.90
CA LYS A 210 11.33 -1.14 -3.33
C LYS A 210 10.90 0.31 -3.54
N VAL A 211 11.59 1.03 -4.41
CA VAL A 211 11.15 2.37 -4.85
C VAL A 211 9.93 2.21 -5.74
N VAL A 212 8.78 2.70 -5.29
CA VAL A 212 7.49 2.50 -5.97
C VAL A 212 6.98 3.75 -6.67
N ALA A 213 7.39 4.93 -6.23
CA ALA A 213 7.05 6.19 -6.88
C ALA A 213 8.12 7.26 -6.66
N LEU A 214 8.10 8.25 -7.53
CA LEU A 214 8.93 9.45 -7.46
C LEU A 214 8.08 10.68 -7.74
N ASP A 215 8.31 11.72 -6.93
CA ASP A 215 7.74 13.04 -7.12
C ASP A 215 8.83 14.10 -7.19
N ALA A 216 8.55 15.21 -7.87
CA ALA A 216 9.44 16.35 -7.96
C ALA A 216 8.66 17.64 -7.70
N PHE A 217 8.98 18.34 -6.64
CA PHE A 217 8.39 19.64 -6.28
C PHE A 217 9.38 20.75 -6.57
N TYR A 218 8.92 21.79 -7.25
CA TYR A 218 9.78 22.91 -7.66
C TYR A 218 8.93 24.18 -7.86
N ILE A 219 9.59 25.34 -7.88
CA ILE A 219 8.96 26.64 -8.17
C ILE A 219 9.51 27.16 -9.51
N GLY A 220 8.64 27.71 -10.36
CA GLY A 220 9.00 28.32 -11.64
C GLY A 220 9.23 27.33 -12.78
N GLY A 221 10.01 27.75 -13.77
CA GLY A 221 10.26 26.97 -14.98
C GLY A 221 11.32 25.87 -14.81
N ILE A 222 11.29 24.87 -15.68
CA ILE A 222 12.31 23.80 -15.72
C ILE A 222 13.51 24.18 -16.58
N GLN A 223 13.44 25.30 -17.30
CA GLN A 223 14.48 25.70 -18.26
C GLN A 223 15.79 26.09 -17.57
N ASP A 224 15.69 26.64 -16.37
CA ASP A 224 16.83 27.12 -15.58
C ASP A 224 17.53 26.00 -14.78
N MET A 225 17.04 24.76 -14.93
CA MET A 225 17.59 23.59 -14.25
C MET A 225 18.76 23.00 -15.02
N ALA A 226 19.79 22.53 -14.29
CA ALA A 226 20.88 21.75 -14.85
C ALA A 226 20.36 20.48 -15.58
N PRO A 227 21.08 19.97 -16.60
CA PRO A 227 20.58 18.89 -17.45
C PRO A 227 20.10 17.66 -16.70
N GLY A 228 20.80 17.25 -15.64
CA GLY A 228 20.42 16.08 -14.82
C GLY A 228 19.11 16.30 -14.03
N VAL A 229 18.99 17.46 -13.36
CA VAL A 229 17.77 17.84 -12.61
C VAL A 229 16.60 17.99 -13.58
N ARG A 230 16.78 18.73 -14.67
CA ARG A 230 15.77 18.93 -15.70
C ARG A 230 15.30 17.63 -16.32
N GLY A 231 16.24 16.71 -16.62
CA GLY A 231 15.92 15.40 -17.18
C GLY A 231 15.03 14.56 -16.25
N LEU A 232 15.37 14.53 -14.96
CA LEU A 232 14.58 13.77 -13.97
C LEU A 232 13.21 14.42 -13.74
N VAL A 233 13.13 15.74 -13.59
CA VAL A 233 11.85 16.47 -13.46
C VAL A 233 10.97 16.26 -14.70
N SER A 234 11.55 16.32 -15.90
CA SER A 234 10.82 16.10 -17.15
C SER A 234 10.28 14.66 -17.26
N LEU A 235 11.06 13.67 -16.83
CA LEU A 235 10.62 12.28 -16.78
C LEU A 235 9.41 12.12 -15.85
N ILE A 236 9.48 12.65 -14.64
CA ILE A 236 8.39 12.59 -13.66
C ILE A 236 7.15 13.31 -14.19
N ASN A 237 7.30 14.51 -14.76
CA ASN A 237 6.18 15.26 -15.34
C ASN A 237 5.55 14.52 -16.52
N LYS A 238 6.36 13.86 -17.37
CA LYS A 238 5.84 13.05 -18.47
C LYS A 238 4.96 11.89 -17.98
N MET A 239 5.41 11.18 -16.94
CA MET A 239 4.62 10.10 -16.34
C MET A 239 3.31 10.63 -15.74
N LYS A 240 3.34 11.76 -15.03
CA LYS A 240 2.14 12.41 -14.49
C LYS A 240 1.20 12.88 -15.59
N TYR A 241 1.73 13.48 -16.66
CA TYR A 241 0.94 13.90 -17.80
C TYR A 241 0.23 12.73 -18.48
N GLN A 242 0.91 11.60 -18.68
CA GLN A 242 0.29 10.39 -19.23
C GLN A 242 -0.87 9.91 -18.36
N LYS A 243 -0.66 9.84 -17.04
CA LYS A 243 -1.71 9.47 -16.09
C LYS A 243 -2.88 10.48 -16.08
N HIS A 244 -2.57 11.76 -16.13
CA HIS A 244 -3.59 12.82 -16.23
C HIS A 244 -4.43 12.69 -17.51
N GLN A 245 -3.80 12.44 -18.67
CA GLN A 245 -4.53 12.27 -19.94
C GLN A 245 -5.41 11.01 -19.92
N ALA A 246 -4.92 9.93 -19.35
CA ALA A 246 -5.69 8.70 -19.21
C ALA A 246 -6.88 8.88 -18.24
N ALA A 247 -6.70 9.67 -17.19
CA ALA A 247 -7.76 10.00 -16.23
C ALA A 247 -8.73 11.10 -16.72
N LYS A 248 -8.56 11.62 -17.91
CA LYS A 248 -9.41 12.68 -18.46
C LYS A 248 -10.88 12.26 -18.51
N GLY A 249 -11.75 13.07 -17.90
CA GLY A 249 -13.17 12.79 -17.74
C GLY A 249 -13.52 11.95 -16.49
N THR A 250 -12.57 11.69 -15.61
CA THR A 250 -12.85 11.08 -14.28
C THR A 250 -13.45 12.11 -13.32
N VAL A 251 -14.22 11.61 -12.35
CA VAL A 251 -14.75 12.42 -11.24
C VAL A 251 -13.62 13.00 -10.38
N ASN A 252 -12.42 12.37 -10.39
CA ASN A 252 -11.26 12.74 -9.59
C ASN A 252 -10.07 13.20 -10.44
N GLN A 253 -10.29 13.90 -11.55
CA GLN A 253 -9.21 14.37 -12.42
C GLN A 253 -8.18 15.22 -11.68
N ASP A 254 -8.62 15.98 -10.68
CA ASP A 254 -7.75 16.84 -9.85
C ASP A 254 -6.71 16.05 -9.01
N ASN A 255 -6.95 14.76 -8.77
CA ASN A 255 -5.99 13.89 -8.09
C ASN A 255 -4.79 13.50 -8.98
N TYR A 256 -4.83 13.85 -10.27
CA TYR A 256 -3.78 13.53 -11.25
C TYR A 256 -3.16 14.80 -11.81
N PRO A 257 -2.32 15.51 -11.05
CA PRO A 257 -1.72 16.77 -11.52
C PRO A 257 -0.77 16.50 -12.69
N VAL A 258 -0.76 17.43 -13.64
CA VAL A 258 0.15 17.38 -14.82
C VAL A 258 1.61 17.55 -14.42
N SER A 259 1.84 18.40 -13.44
CA SER A 259 3.18 18.65 -12.88
C SER A 259 3.04 19.05 -11.40
N GLN A 260 4.17 19.07 -10.70
CA GLN A 260 4.24 19.49 -9.31
C GLN A 260 4.99 20.82 -9.17
N ASN A 261 4.76 21.70 -10.12
CA ASN A 261 5.19 23.09 -10.02
C ASN A 261 4.35 23.79 -8.94
N ILE A 262 5.02 24.28 -7.89
CA ILE A 262 4.37 24.91 -6.74
C ILE A 262 4.43 26.42 -6.91
N THR A 263 3.28 27.06 -6.91
CA THR A 263 3.15 28.52 -7.10
C THR A 263 2.78 29.27 -5.83
N GLN A 264 2.24 28.58 -4.82
CA GLN A 264 1.62 29.23 -3.65
C GLN A 264 2.14 28.76 -2.30
N SER A 265 2.91 27.67 -2.24
CA SER A 265 3.39 27.10 -0.98
C SER A 265 4.90 26.88 -1.03
N ASN A 266 5.58 27.43 -0.07
CA ASN A 266 7.04 27.27 0.09
C ASN A 266 7.40 26.05 0.94
N ARG A 267 6.42 25.20 1.30
CA ARG A 267 6.67 24.07 2.20
C ARG A 267 6.00 22.79 1.71
N ILE A 268 6.82 21.74 1.57
CA ILE A 268 6.37 20.40 1.20
C ILE A 268 6.64 19.46 2.38
N GLY A 269 5.58 19.13 3.10
CA GLY A 269 5.71 18.39 4.36
C GLY A 269 6.47 19.20 5.41
N MET A 270 7.62 18.69 5.83
CA MET A 270 8.53 19.36 6.77
C MET A 270 9.69 20.09 6.08
N THR A 271 9.79 20.02 4.76
CA THR A 271 10.91 20.57 3.97
C THR A 271 10.51 21.89 3.35
N GLU A 272 11.35 22.89 3.49
CA GLU A 272 11.21 24.19 2.85
C GLU A 272 11.59 24.10 1.38
N LEU A 273 10.80 24.74 0.52
CA LEU A 273 11.01 24.82 -0.91
C LEU A 273 11.14 26.30 -1.29
N ASP A 274 12.25 26.67 -1.89
CA ASP A 274 12.52 27.99 -2.45
C ASP A 274 12.69 27.95 -3.98
N GLU A 275 12.90 29.11 -4.60
CA GLU A 275 13.02 29.24 -6.06
C GLU A 275 14.26 28.54 -6.63
N GLU A 276 15.32 28.36 -5.84
CA GLU A 276 16.59 27.75 -6.26
C GLU A 276 16.63 26.24 -6.02
N THR A 277 15.67 25.70 -5.28
CA THR A 277 15.68 24.29 -4.87
C THR A 277 14.64 23.45 -5.60
N VAL A 278 14.91 22.15 -5.65
CA VAL A 278 14.00 21.10 -6.11
C VAL A 278 13.99 20.00 -5.06
N ILE A 279 12.81 19.55 -4.66
CA ILE A 279 12.62 18.44 -3.74
C ILE A 279 12.24 17.21 -4.54
N PHE A 280 13.09 16.20 -4.55
CA PHE A 280 12.76 14.87 -5.05
C PHE A 280 12.25 14.00 -3.91
N ARG A 281 11.03 13.49 -4.03
CA ARG A 281 10.38 12.63 -3.05
C ARG A 281 10.38 11.19 -3.54
N PHE A 282 11.05 10.33 -2.79
CA PHE A 282 11.09 8.89 -3.03
C PHE A 282 10.08 8.21 -2.12
N TYR A 283 9.29 7.31 -2.70
CA TYR A 283 8.39 6.44 -1.99
C TYR A 283 8.96 5.03 -1.98
N ILE A 284 9.28 4.51 -0.79
CA ILE A 284 9.92 3.21 -0.58
C ILE A 284 8.93 2.31 0.12
N GLN A 285 8.44 1.30 -0.58
CA GLN A 285 7.57 0.28 -0.03
C GLN A 285 8.43 -0.78 0.66
N GLN A 286 8.06 -1.09 1.89
CA GLN A 286 8.65 -2.17 2.67
C GLN A 286 7.59 -3.24 2.90
N ASP A 287 7.97 -4.52 2.78
CA ASP A 287 7.10 -5.62 3.15
C ASP A 287 7.38 -5.98 4.61
N MET A 288 6.40 -5.76 5.48
CA MET A 288 6.50 -6.02 6.91
C MET A 288 5.53 -7.12 7.31
N LYS A 289 6.08 -8.21 7.84
CA LYS A 289 5.30 -9.25 8.51
C LYS A 289 5.01 -8.81 9.94
N MET A 290 3.94 -9.34 10.50
CA MET A 290 3.67 -9.18 11.92
C MET A 290 4.80 -9.76 12.76
N ASN A 291 5.13 -9.10 13.87
CA ASN A 291 6.23 -9.50 14.73
C ASN A 291 5.90 -9.22 16.22
N GLY A 292 6.79 -9.65 17.11
CA GLY A 292 6.69 -9.35 18.53
C GLY A 292 6.60 -7.84 18.80
N GLY A 293 5.65 -7.43 19.65
CA GLY A 293 5.33 -6.04 19.94
C GLY A 293 4.20 -5.45 19.12
N ASP A 294 3.81 -6.08 18.01
CA ASP A 294 2.70 -5.62 17.18
C ASP A 294 1.35 -5.92 17.85
N LYS A 295 0.38 -5.03 17.59
CA LYS A 295 -0.98 -5.16 18.10
C LYS A 295 -1.86 -5.89 17.10
N VAL A 296 -2.69 -6.79 17.62
CA VAL A 296 -3.68 -7.56 16.87
C VAL A 296 -5.03 -7.48 17.56
N GLU A 297 -6.08 -7.65 16.81
CA GLU A 297 -7.42 -7.79 17.34
C GLU A 297 -7.96 -9.17 16.93
N PHE A 298 -8.37 -9.94 17.96
CA PHE A 298 -9.08 -11.21 17.76
C PHE A 298 -10.57 -10.92 17.83
N ASP A 299 -11.28 -11.33 16.77
CA ASP A 299 -12.70 -11.05 16.65
C ASP A 299 -13.03 -9.56 16.81
N SER A 300 -14.24 -9.20 17.18
CA SER A 300 -14.74 -7.83 17.15
C SER A 300 -14.29 -6.93 18.32
N SER A 301 -13.49 -7.42 19.29
CA SER A 301 -13.15 -6.58 20.46
C SER A 301 -11.94 -7.02 21.30
N LEU A 302 -11.34 -8.15 21.03
CA LEU A 302 -10.23 -8.68 21.81
C LEU A 302 -8.90 -8.17 21.28
N LYS A 303 -8.44 -7.03 21.79
CA LYS A 303 -7.12 -6.48 21.43
C LYS A 303 -6.03 -7.18 22.22
N SER A 304 -4.96 -7.54 21.53
CA SER A 304 -3.82 -8.26 22.08
C SER A 304 -2.51 -7.69 21.55
N VAL A 305 -1.43 -8.01 22.22
CA VAL A 305 -0.06 -7.73 21.76
C VAL A 305 0.61 -9.06 21.44
N CYS A 306 1.16 -9.18 20.26
CA CYS A 306 1.95 -10.34 19.88
C CYS A 306 3.26 -10.36 20.70
N THR A 307 3.51 -11.43 21.47
CA THR A 307 4.75 -11.59 22.24
C THR A 307 5.85 -12.26 21.45
N GLY A 308 5.51 -13.00 20.38
CA GLY A 308 6.49 -13.66 19.54
C GLY A 308 5.84 -14.44 18.40
N ILE A 309 6.68 -14.87 17.47
CA ILE A 309 6.30 -15.67 16.31
C ILE A 309 6.90 -17.07 16.46
N SER A 310 6.05 -18.09 16.45
CA SER A 310 6.45 -19.50 16.41
C SER A 310 6.80 -19.94 14.99
N ASN A 311 7.81 -20.78 14.86
CA ASN A 311 8.15 -21.38 13.56
C ASN A 311 7.18 -22.51 13.16
N ASN A 312 6.41 -23.05 14.11
CA ASN A 312 5.49 -24.15 13.90
C ASN A 312 4.09 -23.77 14.38
N SER A 313 3.09 -24.26 13.68
CA SER A 313 1.68 -24.21 14.13
C SER A 313 1.47 -25.24 15.25
N TRP A 314 0.38 -25.09 15.99
CA TRP A 314 0.01 -26.02 17.07
C TRP A 314 -0.97 -27.05 16.54
N VAL A 315 -0.58 -28.30 16.53
CA VAL A 315 -1.34 -29.41 15.97
C VAL A 315 -1.85 -30.29 17.10
N SER A 316 -3.15 -30.69 17.03
CA SER A 316 -3.74 -31.65 17.97
C SER A 316 -3.06 -33.01 17.82
N GLU A 317 -3.09 -33.85 18.88
CA GLU A 317 -2.45 -35.16 18.90
C GLU A 317 -2.89 -36.07 17.74
N ASP A 318 -4.18 -35.98 17.37
CA ASP A 318 -4.77 -36.72 16.25
C ASP A 318 -4.57 -36.05 14.87
N GLY A 319 -3.92 -34.88 14.82
CA GLY A 319 -3.68 -34.12 13.61
C GLY A 319 -4.91 -33.45 12.97
N SER A 320 -6.07 -33.53 13.64
CA SER A 320 -7.35 -33.02 13.08
C SER A 320 -7.49 -31.50 13.16
N LEU A 321 -6.78 -30.85 14.09
CA LEU A 321 -6.84 -29.42 14.31
C LEU A 321 -5.46 -28.80 14.20
N VAL A 322 -5.40 -27.65 13.53
CA VAL A 322 -4.17 -26.84 13.39
C VAL A 322 -4.46 -25.44 13.86
N GLY A 323 -3.91 -25.09 15.02
CA GLY A 323 -4.01 -23.74 15.58
C GLY A 323 -2.88 -22.83 15.05
N HIS A 324 -3.20 -21.62 14.68
CA HIS A 324 -2.29 -20.62 14.13
C HIS A 324 -1.94 -19.51 15.13
N ALA A 325 -2.70 -19.40 16.21
CA ALA A 325 -2.43 -18.49 17.31
C ALA A 325 -2.78 -19.12 18.64
N LEU A 326 -2.03 -18.75 19.69
CA LEU A 326 -2.38 -19.00 21.08
C LEU A 326 -2.83 -17.69 21.71
N PHE A 327 -3.96 -17.72 22.43
CA PHE A 327 -4.51 -16.57 23.13
C PHE A 327 -4.98 -16.98 24.53
N SER A 328 -4.84 -16.07 25.52
CA SER A 328 -5.20 -16.35 26.91
C SER A 328 -6.73 -16.38 27.12
N THR A 329 -7.21 -17.40 27.84
CA THR A 329 -8.58 -17.43 28.31
C THR A 329 -8.85 -16.37 29.38
N ILE A 330 -7.85 -16.05 30.19
CA ILE A 330 -7.94 -15.05 31.29
C ILE A 330 -8.32 -13.68 30.71
N GLY A 331 -7.74 -13.29 29.57
CA GLY A 331 -8.07 -12.03 28.90
C GLY A 331 -9.53 -11.90 28.49
N ILE A 332 -10.19 -13.02 28.15
CA ILE A 332 -11.62 -13.08 27.81
C ILE A 332 -12.47 -13.04 29.07
N ASP A 333 -12.11 -13.85 30.06
CA ASP A 333 -12.91 -14.02 31.27
C ASP A 333 -12.90 -12.77 32.16
N ASN A 334 -11.74 -12.09 32.28
CA ASN A 334 -11.61 -10.82 33.01
C ASN A 334 -12.42 -9.67 32.39
N ARG A 335 -12.72 -9.72 31.11
CA ARG A 335 -13.56 -8.73 30.43
C ARG A 335 -15.05 -9.04 30.48
N ILE A 336 -15.43 -10.20 31.01
CA ILE A 336 -16.83 -10.66 31.10
C ILE A 336 -17.52 -10.63 29.72
N ILE A 337 -16.81 -11.02 28.67
CA ILE A 337 -17.29 -11.02 27.27
C ILE A 337 -17.43 -12.46 26.81
N ASN A 338 -18.65 -12.88 26.51
CA ASN A 338 -18.92 -14.23 25.99
C ASN A 338 -19.02 -14.29 24.46
N SER A 339 -19.27 -13.15 23.80
CA SER A 339 -19.47 -13.09 22.35
C SER A 339 -18.33 -13.69 21.52
N PRO A 340 -17.02 -13.44 21.82
CA PRO A 340 -15.94 -14.05 21.04
C PRO A 340 -15.91 -15.58 21.10
N LYS A 341 -16.21 -16.16 22.29
CA LYS A 341 -16.30 -17.61 22.45
C LYS A 341 -17.46 -18.20 21.63
N ILE A 342 -18.62 -17.53 21.66
CA ILE A 342 -19.82 -17.97 20.92
C ILE A 342 -19.60 -17.81 19.41
N GLU A 343 -19.09 -16.67 18.97
CA GLU A 343 -18.81 -16.40 17.56
C GLU A 343 -17.75 -17.37 17.00
N GLY A 344 -16.67 -17.63 17.75
CA GLY A 344 -15.66 -18.61 17.40
C GLY A 344 -16.21 -20.03 17.25
N MET A 345 -17.03 -20.47 18.21
CA MET A 345 -17.71 -21.77 18.12
C MET A 345 -18.67 -21.87 16.92
N CYS A 346 -19.48 -20.83 16.69
CA CYS A 346 -20.38 -20.78 15.54
C CYS A 346 -19.62 -20.82 14.22
N ASN A 347 -18.54 -20.04 14.10
CA ASN A 347 -17.70 -20.05 12.91
C ASN A 347 -17.08 -21.44 12.67
N LYS A 348 -16.60 -22.12 13.71
CA LYS A 348 -16.02 -23.48 13.60
C LYS A 348 -17.06 -24.53 13.19
N ILE A 349 -18.26 -24.47 13.74
CA ILE A 349 -19.38 -25.35 13.35
C ILE A 349 -19.73 -25.13 11.87
N LEU A 350 -19.88 -23.88 11.44
CA LEU A 350 -20.19 -23.54 10.05
C LEU A 350 -19.07 -23.96 9.09
N GLU A 351 -17.80 -23.82 9.50
CA GLU A 351 -16.65 -24.29 8.73
C GLU A 351 -16.66 -25.80 8.55
N THR A 352 -16.88 -26.53 9.64
CA THR A 352 -16.94 -27.99 9.60
C THR A 352 -18.11 -28.48 8.73
N ALA A 353 -19.25 -27.83 8.84
CA ALA A 353 -20.43 -28.17 7.99
C ALA A 353 -20.14 -27.90 6.50
N GLU A 354 -19.47 -26.76 6.17
CA GLU A 354 -19.06 -26.44 4.79
C GLU A 354 -18.07 -27.50 4.25
N GLN A 355 -17.09 -27.90 5.03
CA GLN A 355 -16.13 -28.94 4.64
C GLN A 355 -16.81 -30.29 4.39
N GLN A 356 -17.76 -30.66 5.24
CA GLN A 356 -18.54 -31.89 5.06
C GLN A 356 -19.38 -31.84 3.79
N ILE A 357 -20.08 -30.74 3.52
CA ILE A 357 -20.88 -30.56 2.31
C ILE A 357 -19.98 -30.62 1.05
N LEU A 358 -18.84 -29.94 1.05
CA LEU A 358 -17.90 -29.98 -0.06
C LEU A 358 -17.37 -31.39 -0.29
N LYS A 359 -17.02 -32.10 0.78
CA LYS A 359 -16.57 -33.48 0.69
C LYS A 359 -17.64 -34.36 0.05
N MET A 360 -18.88 -34.27 0.51
CA MET A 360 -20.02 -35.03 -0.07
C MET A 360 -20.25 -34.69 -1.54
N TYR A 361 -20.13 -33.40 -1.91
CA TYR A 361 -20.35 -32.94 -3.29
C TYR A 361 -19.26 -33.41 -4.28
N PHE A 362 -18.01 -33.56 -3.83
CA PHE A 362 -16.90 -33.97 -4.69
C PHE A 362 -16.59 -35.48 -4.63
N GLU A 363 -17.14 -36.20 -3.67
CA GLU A 363 -17.02 -37.66 -3.57
C GLU A 363 -18.18 -38.43 -4.27
N GLU A 364 -19.27 -37.73 -4.68
CA GLU A 364 -20.31 -38.22 -5.59
C GLU A 364 -19.91 -37.99 -7.07
#